data_0850395517c7b29bdb6d064bcde8c17a
#
_entry.id   0850395517c7b29bdb6d064bcde8c17a
#
_cell.length_a   1.000
_cell.length_b   1.000
_cell.length_c   1.000
_cell.angle_alpha   90.00
_cell.angle_beta   90.00
_cell.angle_gamma   90.00
#
_symmetry.space_group_name_H-M   'P 1'
#
loop_
_entity.id
_entity.type
_entity.pdbx_description
1 polymer ?
#
loop_
_entity_poly.entity_id
_entity_poly.type
_entity_poly.pdbx_seq_one_letter_code
_entity_poly.pdbx_strand_id
1 'polypeptide(L)'
;YETLKEADYNTAGGYYNAAVNRLYYACYYAASALLLNCEIEANTHYGVKTQLSMHFVRTGHLSLDHGATFSLLFEKRQASDYSDFAYCDLALVNTLRPRAEAFINAMEQLINKE
;
A
#
# COMPACT_ATOMS: atom_id res chain seq x y z
N TYR A 1 -8.03 5.88 -5.69
CA TYR A 1 -9.24 5.46 -4.96
C TYR A 1 -10.09 4.42 -5.71
N GLU A 2 -9.96 4.32 -7.03
CA GLU A 2 -10.67 3.27 -7.76
C GLU A 2 -10.18 1.87 -7.38
N THR A 3 -8.89 1.72 -7.15
CA THR A 3 -8.33 0.44 -6.72
C THR A 3 -8.85 0.04 -5.34
N LEU A 4 -9.14 1.00 -4.46
CA LEU A 4 -9.80 0.72 -3.18
C LEU A 4 -11.21 0.19 -3.38
N LYS A 5 -11.94 0.72 -4.37
CA LYS A 5 -13.27 0.21 -4.72
C LYS A 5 -13.20 -1.21 -5.23
N GLU A 6 -12.19 -1.55 -6.02
CA GLU A 6 -11.96 -2.91 -6.48
C GLU A 6 -11.71 -3.85 -5.29
N ALA A 7 -10.93 -3.39 -4.30
CA ALA A 7 -10.69 -4.16 -3.08
C ALA A 7 -12.01 -4.42 -2.33
N ASP A 8 -12.84 -3.39 -2.20
CA ASP A 8 -14.13 -3.51 -1.52
C ASP A 8 -15.06 -4.49 -2.26
N TYR A 9 -15.07 -4.44 -3.58
CA TYR A 9 -15.85 -5.36 -4.40
C TYR A 9 -15.39 -6.82 -4.18
N ASN A 10 -14.08 -7.05 -4.17
CA ASN A 10 -13.53 -8.38 -3.93
C ASN A 10 -13.84 -8.88 -2.52
N THR A 11 -13.82 -7.99 -1.54
CA THR A 11 -14.16 -8.33 -0.16
C THR A 11 -15.62 -8.78 -0.06
N ALA A 12 -16.51 -8.03 -0.69
CA ALA A 12 -17.94 -8.36 -0.70
C ALA A 12 -18.21 -9.73 -1.36
N GLY A 13 -17.40 -10.11 -2.35
CA GLY A 13 -17.50 -11.39 -3.02
C GLY A 13 -16.78 -12.54 -2.32
N GLY A 14 -16.11 -12.29 -1.21
CA GLY A 14 -15.34 -13.31 -0.48
C GLY A 14 -13.97 -13.60 -1.06
N TYR A 15 -13.50 -12.78 -1.98
CA TYR A 15 -12.19 -12.94 -2.62
C TYR A 15 -11.11 -12.16 -1.85
N TYR A 16 -10.74 -12.67 -0.67
CA TYR A 16 -9.92 -11.92 0.28
C TYR A 16 -8.46 -11.76 -0.16
N ASN A 17 -7.87 -12.77 -0.79
CA ASN A 17 -6.51 -12.65 -1.33
C ASN A 17 -6.46 -11.56 -2.42
N ALA A 18 -7.47 -11.53 -3.29
CA ALA A 18 -7.59 -10.51 -4.32
C ALA A 18 -7.81 -9.13 -3.70
N ALA A 19 -8.62 -9.06 -2.64
CA ALA A 19 -8.86 -7.80 -1.93
C ALA A 19 -7.56 -7.23 -1.36
N VAL A 20 -6.75 -8.05 -0.68
CA VAL A 20 -5.45 -7.62 -0.12
C VAL A 20 -4.50 -7.19 -1.24
N ASN A 21 -4.48 -7.91 -2.35
CA ASN A 21 -3.69 -7.52 -3.52
C ASN A 21 -4.08 -6.13 -4.01
N ARG A 22 -5.38 -5.83 -4.10
CA ARG A 22 -5.85 -4.51 -4.53
C ARG A 22 -5.52 -3.43 -3.50
N LEU A 23 -5.57 -3.74 -2.20
CA LEU A 23 -5.14 -2.79 -1.17
C LEU A 23 -3.66 -2.42 -1.33
N TYR A 24 -2.82 -3.42 -1.58
CA TYR A 24 -1.40 -3.16 -1.84
C TYR A 24 -1.22 -2.25 -3.05
N TYR A 25 -1.87 -2.58 -4.17
CA TYR A 25 -1.70 -1.78 -5.39
C TYR A 25 -2.24 -0.37 -5.26
N ALA A 26 -3.31 -0.17 -4.49
CA ALA A 26 -3.79 1.17 -4.19
C ALA A 26 -2.71 2.00 -3.48
N CYS A 27 -2.07 1.42 -2.48
CA CYS A 27 -0.98 2.08 -1.76
C CYS A 27 0.26 2.24 -2.64
N TYR A 28 0.57 1.24 -3.46
CA TYR A 28 1.70 1.29 -4.39
C TYR A 28 1.54 2.43 -5.40
N TYR A 29 0.36 2.58 -5.99
CA TYR A 29 0.12 3.67 -6.93
C TYR A 29 0.23 5.03 -6.27
N ALA A 30 -0.29 5.16 -5.05
CA ALA A 30 -0.20 6.41 -4.30
C ALA A 30 1.27 6.75 -3.96
N ALA A 31 2.03 5.77 -3.50
CA ALA A 31 3.45 5.97 -3.20
C ALA A 31 4.24 6.31 -4.46
N SER A 32 3.96 5.63 -5.57
CA SER A 32 4.62 5.90 -6.85
C SER A 32 4.33 7.31 -7.34
N ALA A 33 3.09 7.77 -7.17
CA ALA A 33 2.71 9.13 -7.56
C ALA A 33 3.47 10.17 -6.73
N LEU A 34 3.64 9.93 -5.43
CA LEU A 34 4.42 10.83 -4.58
C LEU A 34 5.88 10.88 -5.02
N LEU A 35 6.50 9.72 -5.27
CA LEU A 35 7.91 9.67 -5.69
C LEU A 35 8.08 10.36 -7.03
N LEU A 36 7.18 10.14 -7.97
CA LEU A 36 7.21 10.79 -9.27
C LEU A 36 7.10 12.31 -9.13
N ASN A 37 6.20 12.77 -8.27
CA ASN A 37 6.00 14.19 -7.99
C ASN A 37 7.27 14.84 -7.43
N CYS A 38 8.06 14.10 -6.67
CA CYS A 38 9.33 14.56 -6.08
C CYS A 38 10.54 14.25 -6.96
N GLU A 39 10.32 13.75 -8.18
CA GLU A 39 11.37 13.38 -9.12
C GLU A 39 12.33 12.33 -8.56
N ILE A 40 11.80 11.40 -7.77
CA ILE A 40 12.57 10.29 -7.20
C ILE A 40 12.28 9.06 -8.05
N GLU A 41 13.33 8.49 -8.64
CA GLU A 41 13.21 7.33 -9.52
C GLU A 41 13.09 6.05 -8.70
N ALA A 42 12.13 5.19 -9.08
CA ALA A 42 11.99 3.85 -8.52
C ALA A 42 11.31 2.97 -9.56
N ASN A 43 12.02 1.91 -9.98
CA ASN A 43 11.59 1.07 -11.11
C ASN A 43 11.04 -0.29 -10.69
N THR A 44 11.09 -0.63 -9.41
CA THR A 44 10.60 -1.91 -8.89
C THR A 44 9.73 -1.68 -7.66
N HIS A 45 8.93 -2.69 -7.31
CA HIS A 45 8.14 -2.65 -6.09
C HIS A 45 9.02 -2.46 -4.85
N TYR A 46 10.13 -3.21 -4.79
CA TYR A 46 11.09 -3.08 -3.70
C TYR A 46 11.74 -1.68 -3.70
N GLY A 47 12.03 -1.15 -4.88
CA GLY A 47 12.59 0.20 -5.03
C GLY A 47 11.65 1.27 -4.50
N VAL A 48 10.35 1.17 -4.77
CA VAL A 48 9.35 2.10 -4.23
C VAL A 48 9.35 2.06 -2.71
N LYS A 49 9.34 0.87 -2.12
CA LYS A 49 9.39 0.69 -0.67
C LYS A 49 10.64 1.35 -0.07
N THR A 50 11.80 1.10 -0.68
CA THR A 50 13.09 1.63 -0.21
C THR A 50 13.12 3.15 -0.29
N GLN A 51 12.73 3.72 -1.43
CA GLN A 51 12.77 5.18 -1.62
C GLN A 51 11.78 5.88 -0.69
N LEU A 52 10.59 5.31 -0.50
CA LEU A 52 9.61 5.85 0.42
C LEU A 52 10.17 5.90 1.85
N SER A 53 10.82 4.82 2.28
CA SER A 53 11.43 4.74 3.60
C SER A 53 12.54 5.78 3.77
N MET A 54 13.45 5.85 2.80
CA MET A 54 14.61 6.76 2.87
C MET A 54 14.22 8.22 2.85
N HIS A 55 13.30 8.61 1.99
CA HIS A 55 13.01 10.02 1.74
C HIS A 55 11.89 10.58 2.61
N PHE A 56 11.02 9.73 3.16
CA PHE A 56 9.85 10.21 3.89
C PHE A 56 9.75 9.66 5.31
N VAL A 57 9.97 8.37 5.53
CA VAL A 57 9.86 7.80 6.88
C VAL A 57 11.05 8.20 7.73
N ARG A 58 12.26 8.02 7.22
CA ARG A 58 13.49 8.31 7.97
C ARG A 58 13.66 9.81 8.23
N THR A 59 13.10 10.64 7.38
CA THR A 59 13.16 12.11 7.52
C THR A 59 12.04 12.68 8.40
N GLY A 60 11.10 11.83 8.83
CA GLY A 60 10.00 12.24 9.69
C GLY A 60 8.80 12.84 8.98
N HIS A 61 8.79 12.87 7.64
CA HIS A 61 7.65 13.41 6.87
C HIS A 61 6.49 12.44 6.81
N LEU A 62 6.74 11.15 7.02
CA LEU A 62 5.73 10.10 7.04
C LEU A 62 5.91 9.28 8.31
N SER A 63 4.82 8.97 9.01
CA SER A 63 4.90 8.24 10.27
C SER A 63 5.41 6.82 10.08
N LEU A 64 5.98 6.26 11.15
CA LEU A 64 6.39 4.86 11.17
C LEU A 64 5.22 3.91 10.91
N ASP A 65 4.02 4.27 11.40
CA ASP A 65 2.81 3.46 11.18
C ASP A 65 2.47 3.34 9.70
N HIS A 66 2.58 4.43 8.94
CA HIS A 66 2.33 4.38 7.49
C HIS A 66 3.40 3.56 6.77
N GLY A 67 4.65 3.70 7.17
CA GLY A 67 5.72 2.87 6.64
C GLY A 67 5.48 1.39 6.93
N ALA A 68 5.05 1.07 8.15
CA ALA A 68 4.72 -0.29 8.54
C ALA A 68 3.53 -0.85 7.74
N THR A 69 2.53 -0.02 7.45
CA THR A 69 1.39 -0.40 6.63
C THR A 69 1.84 -0.83 5.24
N PHE A 70 2.67 -0.02 4.60
CA PHE A 70 3.18 -0.34 3.26
C PHE A 70 4.01 -1.63 3.29
N SER A 71 4.89 -1.79 4.27
CA SER A 71 5.73 -2.98 4.39
C SER A 71 4.89 -4.25 4.61
N LEU A 72 3.85 -4.16 5.42
CA LEU A 72 2.97 -5.29 5.70
C LEU A 72 2.20 -5.70 4.44
N LEU A 73 1.65 -4.73 3.71
CA LEU A 73 0.95 -5.00 2.46
C LEU A 73 1.89 -5.60 1.41
N PHE A 74 3.11 -5.10 1.33
CA PHE A 74 4.13 -5.62 0.44
C PHE A 74 4.41 -7.10 0.74
N GLU A 75 4.59 -7.45 2.00
CA GLU A 75 4.81 -8.84 2.43
C GLU A 75 3.62 -9.74 2.10
N LYS A 76 2.40 -9.28 2.39
CA LYS A 76 1.19 -10.07 2.15
C LYS A 76 0.96 -10.28 0.65
N ARG A 77 1.25 -9.27 -0.16
CA ARG A 77 1.14 -9.40 -1.61
C ARG A 77 2.10 -10.45 -2.14
N GLN A 78 3.37 -10.42 -1.69
CA GLN A 78 4.37 -11.39 -2.12
C GLN A 78 3.96 -12.81 -1.73
N ALA A 79 3.50 -13.00 -0.49
CA ALA A 79 3.06 -14.30 -0.02
C ALA A 79 1.87 -14.82 -0.83
N SER A 80 0.89 -13.96 -1.14
CA SER A 80 -0.28 -14.31 -1.94
C SER A 80 0.10 -14.74 -3.36
N ASP A 81 1.09 -14.06 -3.95
CA ASP A 81 1.47 -14.31 -5.34
C ASP A 81 2.33 -15.56 -5.51
N TYR A 82 3.13 -15.89 -4.51
CA TYR A 82 4.17 -16.92 -4.66
C TYR A 82 4.02 -18.13 -3.75
N SER A 83 2.97 -18.18 -2.93
CA SER A 83 2.76 -19.28 -2.02
C SER A 83 1.29 -19.73 -2.04
N ASP A 84 1.08 -21.01 -2.33
CA ASP A 84 -0.25 -21.62 -2.27
C ASP A 84 -0.78 -21.70 -0.83
N PHE A 85 0.10 -21.47 0.15
CA PHE A 85 -0.27 -21.47 1.56
C PHE A 85 -0.56 -20.09 2.10
N ALA A 86 -0.38 -19.05 1.29
CA ALA A 86 -0.74 -17.69 1.67
C ALA A 86 -2.25 -17.59 1.86
N TYR A 87 -2.66 -17.11 3.02
CA TYR A 87 -4.06 -17.09 3.38
C TYR A 87 -4.44 -15.72 3.91
N CYS A 88 -5.47 -15.14 3.29
CA CYS A 88 -6.05 -13.88 3.74
C CYS A 88 -7.52 -14.15 4.07
N ASP A 89 -7.99 -13.65 5.20
CA ASP A 89 -9.37 -13.78 5.62
C ASP A 89 -10.02 -12.39 5.78
N LEU A 90 -11.30 -12.39 6.10
CA LEU A 90 -12.05 -11.15 6.28
C LEU A 90 -11.49 -10.30 7.42
N ALA A 91 -11.03 -10.93 8.50
CA ALA A 91 -10.45 -10.21 9.63
C ALA A 91 -9.22 -9.43 9.20
N LEU A 92 -8.35 -10.02 8.38
CA LEU A 92 -7.16 -9.36 7.85
C LEU A 92 -7.55 -8.19 6.96
N VAL A 93 -8.51 -8.38 6.05
CA VAL A 93 -8.97 -7.30 5.17
C VAL A 93 -9.55 -6.15 6.00
N ASN A 94 -10.36 -6.45 7.00
CA ASN A 94 -10.97 -5.44 7.87
C ASN A 94 -9.91 -4.65 8.67
N THR A 95 -8.78 -5.27 8.98
CA THR A 95 -7.66 -4.62 9.65
C THR A 95 -6.89 -3.73 8.68
N LEU A 96 -6.63 -4.22 7.47
CA LEU A 96 -5.78 -3.52 6.50
C LEU A 96 -6.50 -2.42 5.73
N ARG A 97 -7.80 -2.56 5.48
CA ARG A 97 -8.56 -1.60 4.66
C ARG A 97 -8.46 -0.16 5.19
N PRO A 98 -8.78 0.11 6.47
CA PRO A 98 -8.65 1.48 6.98
C PRO A 98 -7.20 1.97 7.01
N ARG A 99 -6.24 1.09 7.25
CA ARG A 99 -4.83 1.46 7.24
C ARG A 99 -4.36 1.84 5.84
N ALA A 100 -4.82 1.12 4.82
CA ALA A 100 -4.51 1.44 3.43
C ALA A 100 -5.10 2.80 3.03
N GLU A 101 -6.34 3.06 3.40
CA GLU A 101 -6.97 4.35 3.12
C GLU A 101 -6.24 5.50 3.80
N ALA A 102 -5.86 5.33 5.06
CA ALA A 102 -5.10 6.34 5.80
C ALA A 102 -3.73 6.59 5.14
N PHE A 103 -3.08 5.53 4.66
CA PHE A 103 -1.82 5.65 3.94
C PHE A 103 -1.99 6.48 2.66
N ILE A 104 -3.01 6.18 1.86
CA ILE A 104 -3.27 6.89 0.61
C ILE A 104 -3.55 8.37 0.89
N ASN A 105 -4.35 8.67 1.92
CA ASN A 105 -4.61 10.04 2.32
C ASN A 105 -3.33 10.77 2.72
N ALA A 106 -2.41 10.08 3.41
CA ALA A 106 -1.12 10.66 3.79
C ALA A 106 -0.26 10.97 2.55
N MET A 107 -0.26 10.08 1.55
CA MET A 107 0.45 10.33 0.28
C MET A 107 -0.11 11.56 -0.43
N GLU A 108 -1.43 11.65 -0.49
CA GLU A 108 -2.11 12.77 -1.12
C GLU A 108 -1.77 14.09 -0.45
N GLN A 109 -1.75 14.10 0.89
CA GLN A 109 -1.36 15.29 1.64
C GLN A 109 0.07 15.71 1.37
N LEU A 110 1.00 14.76 1.26
CA LEU A 110 2.41 15.06 0.95
C LEU A 110 2.56 15.63 -0.46
N ILE A 111 1.82 15.11 -1.42
CA ILE A 111 1.81 15.64 -2.80
C ILE A 111 1.28 17.07 -2.80
N ASN A 112 0.21 17.33 -2.09
CA ASN A 112 -0.45 18.65 -2.08
C ASN A 112 0.33 19.72 -1.33
N LYS A 113 1.31 19.35 -0.50
CA LYS A 113 2.18 20.30 0.20
C LYS A 113 3.22 20.95 -0.71
N GLU A 114 3.44 20.37 -1.85
CA GLU A 114 4.38 20.87 -2.83
C GLU A 114 3.66 21.69 -3.91
#